data_7f008c971229c23afa1249dfd0114126
#
_entry.id   7f008c971229c23afa1249dfd0114126
#
_cell.length_a   1.000
_cell.length_b   1.000
_cell.length_c   1.000
_cell.angle_alpha   90.00
_cell.angle_beta   90.00
_cell.angle_gamma   90.00
#
_symmetry.space_group_name_H-M   'P 1'
#
loop_
_entity.id
_entity.type
_entity.pdbx_description
1 polymer ?
#
loop_
_entity_poly.entity_id
_entity_poly.type
_entity_poly.pdbx_seq_one_letter_code
_entity_poly.pdbx_strand_id
1 'polypeptide(L)'
;MNLEAKILNGLERLSETLKALLWEKAKIYGISPIQIQILLFVANHKIEICNVSYMAKEFNVTKATISDAVRVLLKKEYLEKDFSPVDNRRYNLSLTHLGTELVSNLSAYATPFEEELSSFKKEELSTVYDTLTKLIFQLNQRDIIQVQRTCFNCKHYSGDKKNSHYCNLLKSELKKQEIRLDCNEFEKE
;
A
#
# COMPACT_ATOMS: atom_id res chain seq x y z
N MET A 1 0.87 32.58 -0.15
CA MET A 1 1.12 31.12 -0.15
C MET A 1 1.23 30.68 -1.61
N ASN A 2 2.35 30.07 -2.00
CA ASN A 2 2.59 29.58 -3.35
C ASN A 2 1.75 28.32 -3.65
N LEU A 3 1.76 27.85 -4.91
CA LEU A 3 0.95 26.71 -5.34
C LEU A 3 1.38 25.42 -4.65
N GLU A 4 2.67 25.21 -4.48
CA GLU A 4 3.22 24.00 -3.84
C GLU A 4 2.74 23.87 -2.39
N ALA A 5 2.72 24.96 -1.64
CA ALA A 5 2.20 24.96 -0.27
C ALA A 5 0.68 24.70 -0.22
N LYS A 6 -0.09 25.18 -1.21
CA LYS A 6 -1.52 24.86 -1.32
C LYS A 6 -1.76 23.39 -1.59
N ILE A 7 -0.95 22.81 -2.49
CA ILE A 7 -1.01 21.37 -2.81
C ILE A 7 -0.69 20.55 -1.56
N LEU A 8 0.38 20.90 -0.84
CA LEU A 8 0.78 20.20 0.39
C LEU A 8 -0.35 20.21 1.43
N ASN A 9 -0.96 21.40 1.68
CA ASN A 9 -2.10 21.50 2.60
C ASN A 9 -3.30 20.66 2.13
N GLY A 10 -3.52 20.55 0.82
CA GLY A 10 -4.56 19.69 0.25
C GLY A 10 -4.28 18.21 0.51
N LEU A 11 -3.05 17.75 0.27
CA LEU A 11 -2.63 16.36 0.54
C LEU A 11 -2.74 16.02 2.03
N GLU A 12 -2.35 16.95 2.91
CA GLU A 12 -2.47 16.80 4.36
C GLU A 12 -3.94 16.63 4.77
N ARG A 13 -4.85 17.47 4.23
CA ARG A 13 -6.28 17.40 4.49
C ARG A 13 -6.88 16.07 4.03
N LEU A 14 -6.52 15.59 2.84
CA LEU A 14 -6.97 14.29 2.32
C LEU A 14 -6.43 13.14 3.18
N SER A 15 -5.18 13.22 3.63
CA SER A 15 -4.58 12.23 4.54
C SER A 15 -5.37 12.12 5.85
N GLU A 16 -5.74 13.24 6.48
CA GLU A 16 -6.55 13.23 7.70
C GLU A 16 -7.95 12.66 7.47
N THR A 17 -8.56 12.94 6.30
CA THR A 17 -9.87 12.37 5.96
C THR A 17 -9.80 10.84 5.78
N LEU A 18 -8.77 10.33 5.09
CA LEU A 18 -8.56 8.88 4.96
C LEU A 18 -8.34 8.22 6.32
N LYS A 19 -7.57 8.85 7.21
CA LYS A 19 -7.39 8.37 8.58
C LYS A 19 -8.71 8.33 9.35
N ALA A 20 -9.56 9.36 9.22
CA ALA A 20 -10.87 9.39 9.89
C ALA A 20 -11.76 8.23 9.44
N LEU A 21 -11.85 7.96 8.13
CA LEU A 21 -12.60 6.83 7.57
C LEU A 21 -12.08 5.49 8.10
N LEU A 22 -10.75 5.35 8.18
CA LEU A 22 -10.12 4.15 8.73
C LEU A 22 -10.43 3.98 10.22
N TRP A 23 -10.46 5.07 11.00
CA TRP A 23 -10.85 5.05 12.40
C TRP A 23 -12.32 4.66 12.62
N GLU A 24 -13.23 5.07 11.75
CA GLU A 24 -14.62 4.65 11.81
C GLU A 24 -14.76 3.14 11.64
N LYS A 25 -14.10 2.56 10.66
CA LYS A 25 -14.04 1.09 10.49
C LYS A 25 -13.40 0.40 11.69
N ALA A 26 -12.30 0.96 12.20
CA ALA A 26 -11.59 0.44 13.37
C ALA A 26 -12.52 0.28 14.59
N LYS A 27 -13.37 1.29 14.85
CA LYS A 27 -14.35 1.25 15.94
C LYS A 27 -15.39 0.13 15.76
N ILE A 28 -15.91 -0.04 14.53
CA ILE A 28 -16.92 -1.05 14.22
C ILE A 28 -16.41 -2.45 14.53
N TYR A 29 -15.15 -2.76 14.16
CA TYR A 29 -14.59 -4.10 14.32
C TYR A 29 -13.75 -4.29 15.59
N GLY A 30 -13.64 -3.27 16.44
CA GLY A 30 -12.87 -3.33 17.70
C GLY A 30 -11.38 -3.64 17.47
N ILE A 31 -10.80 -3.08 16.41
CA ILE A 31 -9.38 -3.18 16.06
C ILE A 31 -8.81 -1.78 15.80
N SER A 32 -7.50 -1.62 15.83
CA SER A 32 -6.87 -0.32 15.59
C SER A 32 -6.66 -0.07 14.09
N PRO A 33 -6.50 1.21 13.64
CA PRO A 33 -6.20 1.54 12.26
C PRO A 33 -4.97 0.81 11.70
N ILE A 34 -3.89 0.69 12.47
CA ILE A 34 -2.70 -0.04 12.04
C ILE A 34 -2.98 -1.55 11.86
N GLN A 35 -3.89 -2.12 12.65
CA GLN A 35 -4.32 -3.51 12.48
C GLN A 35 -5.11 -3.70 11.19
N ILE A 36 -5.96 -2.74 10.81
CA ILE A 36 -6.63 -2.75 9.50
C ILE A 36 -5.60 -2.67 8.37
N GLN A 37 -4.64 -1.75 8.46
CA GLN A 37 -3.59 -1.62 7.45
C GLN A 37 -2.77 -2.91 7.28
N ILE A 38 -2.44 -3.59 8.39
CA ILE A 38 -1.75 -4.89 8.35
C ILE A 38 -2.61 -5.94 7.63
N LEU A 39 -3.90 -6.06 7.96
CA LEU A 39 -4.80 -7.01 7.32
C LEU A 39 -4.91 -6.76 5.81
N LEU A 40 -5.13 -5.50 5.42
CA LEU A 40 -5.20 -5.11 4.01
C LEU A 40 -3.88 -5.35 3.28
N PHE A 41 -2.74 -5.13 3.95
CA PHE A 41 -1.43 -5.42 3.39
C PHE A 41 -1.26 -6.92 3.13
N VAL A 42 -1.53 -7.76 4.13
CA VAL A 42 -1.41 -9.22 4.00
C VAL A 42 -2.36 -9.78 2.93
N ALA A 43 -3.54 -9.19 2.77
CA ALA A 43 -4.49 -9.59 1.73
C ALA A 43 -4.01 -9.33 0.30
N ASN A 44 -3.22 -8.26 0.10
CA ASN A 44 -2.90 -7.73 -1.22
C ASN A 44 -1.45 -7.96 -1.66
N HIS A 45 -0.64 -8.65 -0.85
CA HIS A 45 0.78 -8.82 -1.16
C HIS A 45 1.23 -10.27 -1.04
N LYS A 46 2.35 -10.57 -1.70
CA LYS A 46 2.99 -11.89 -1.63
C LYS A 46 3.43 -12.19 -0.21
N ILE A 47 3.32 -13.45 0.17
CA ILE A 47 3.58 -13.93 1.54
C ILE A 47 5.01 -13.63 2.01
N GLU A 48 5.98 -13.61 1.11
CA GLU A 48 7.41 -13.37 1.40
C GLU A 48 7.67 -11.99 2.03
N ILE A 49 6.81 -11.01 1.74
CA ILE A 49 6.93 -9.66 2.30
C ILE A 49 5.96 -9.42 3.47
N CYS A 50 5.06 -10.35 3.76
CA CYS A 50 4.09 -10.27 4.85
C CYS A 50 4.73 -10.61 6.19
N ASN A 51 5.70 -9.82 6.65
CA ASN A 51 6.39 -10.01 7.93
C ASN A 51 6.58 -8.69 8.68
N VAL A 52 6.81 -8.80 9.99
CA VAL A 52 6.93 -7.64 10.90
C VAL A 52 8.00 -6.64 10.44
N SER A 53 9.15 -7.13 9.99
CA SER A 53 10.25 -6.25 9.61
C SER A 53 9.97 -5.45 8.34
N TYR A 54 9.29 -6.06 7.39
CA TYR A 54 8.91 -5.41 6.15
C TYR A 54 7.79 -4.38 6.39
N MET A 55 6.72 -4.79 7.09
CA MET A 55 5.60 -3.91 7.40
C MET A 55 5.99 -2.71 8.28
N ALA A 56 6.99 -2.85 9.15
CA ALA A 56 7.52 -1.72 9.92
C ALA A 56 8.11 -0.63 9.02
N LYS A 57 8.82 -1.01 7.95
CA LYS A 57 9.35 -0.09 6.94
C LYS A 57 8.24 0.47 6.05
N GLU A 58 7.30 -0.38 5.63
CA GLU A 58 6.16 -0.01 4.79
C GLU A 58 5.32 1.10 5.43
N PHE A 59 4.96 0.92 6.70
CA PHE A 59 4.12 1.87 7.43
C PHE A 59 4.90 2.97 8.16
N ASN A 60 6.23 2.98 8.01
CA ASN A 60 7.13 3.94 8.67
C ASN A 60 6.90 4.01 10.20
N VAL A 61 6.81 2.84 10.84
CA VAL A 61 6.65 2.68 12.29
C VAL A 61 7.70 1.71 12.85
N THR A 62 7.78 1.60 14.19
CA THR A 62 8.72 0.68 14.82
C THR A 62 8.29 -0.78 14.65
N LYS A 63 9.27 -1.71 14.67
CA LYS A 63 8.97 -3.15 14.68
C LYS A 63 8.14 -3.55 15.90
N ALA A 64 8.33 -2.88 17.04
CA ALA A 64 7.54 -3.11 18.25
C ALA A 64 6.06 -2.79 18.00
N THR A 65 5.76 -1.66 17.37
CA THR A 65 4.39 -1.28 17.01
C THR A 65 3.71 -2.34 16.14
N ILE A 66 4.41 -2.84 15.10
CA ILE A 66 3.85 -3.91 14.26
C ILE A 66 3.71 -5.22 15.03
N SER A 67 4.72 -5.61 15.84
CA SER A 67 4.65 -6.84 16.63
C SER A 67 3.47 -6.84 17.60
N ASP A 68 3.19 -5.71 18.26
CA ASP A 68 2.06 -5.59 19.18
C ASP A 68 0.71 -5.67 18.44
N ALA A 69 0.60 -5.00 17.30
CA ALA A 69 -0.58 -5.07 16.46
C ALA A 69 -0.84 -6.50 15.93
N VAL A 70 0.21 -7.16 15.43
CA VAL A 70 0.16 -8.57 14.94
C VAL A 70 -0.23 -9.53 16.07
N ARG A 71 0.31 -9.34 17.28
CA ARG A 71 -0.05 -10.19 18.44
C ARG A 71 -1.56 -10.16 18.73
N VAL A 72 -2.18 -8.99 18.63
CA VAL A 72 -3.64 -8.85 18.81
C VAL A 72 -4.39 -9.54 17.67
N LEU A 73 -3.94 -9.38 16.42
CA LEU A 73 -4.60 -10.01 15.25
C LEU A 73 -4.48 -11.54 15.27
N LEU A 74 -3.35 -12.09 15.72
CA LEU A 74 -3.17 -13.52 15.96
C LEU A 74 -4.09 -14.02 17.08
N LYS A 75 -4.22 -13.27 18.19
CA LYS A 75 -5.12 -13.62 19.30
C LYS A 75 -6.60 -13.58 18.88
N LYS A 76 -6.96 -12.70 17.96
CA LYS A 76 -8.31 -12.59 17.38
C LYS A 76 -8.54 -13.57 16.21
N GLU A 77 -7.55 -14.41 15.90
CA GLU A 77 -7.61 -15.41 14.82
C GLU A 77 -7.87 -14.80 13.43
N TYR A 78 -7.48 -13.54 13.21
CA TYR A 78 -7.54 -12.91 11.88
C TYR A 78 -6.29 -13.20 11.04
N LEU A 79 -5.16 -13.44 11.71
CA LEU A 79 -3.90 -13.84 11.10
C LEU A 79 -3.43 -15.19 11.66
N GLU A 80 -2.65 -15.87 10.87
CA GLU A 80 -1.88 -17.05 11.26
C GLU A 80 -0.42 -16.90 10.84
N LYS A 81 0.45 -17.73 11.45
CA LYS A 81 1.87 -17.75 11.15
C LYS A 81 2.17 -18.88 10.18
N ASP A 82 2.81 -18.52 9.08
CA ASP A 82 3.42 -19.47 8.15
C ASP A 82 4.93 -19.52 8.41
N PHE A 83 5.37 -20.62 9.03
CA PHE A 83 6.75 -20.79 9.44
C PHE A 83 7.62 -21.24 8.26
N SER A 84 8.81 -20.64 8.16
CA SER A 84 9.79 -21.08 7.19
C SER A 84 10.22 -22.53 7.48
N PRO A 85 10.21 -23.42 6.48
CA PRO A 85 10.66 -24.80 6.69
C PRO A 85 12.15 -24.93 7.05
N VAL A 86 12.93 -23.87 6.81
CA VAL A 86 14.38 -23.85 7.05
C VAL A 86 14.74 -23.22 8.41
N ASP A 87 13.94 -22.28 8.90
CA ASP A 87 14.18 -21.56 10.16
C ASP A 87 12.87 -21.27 10.87
N ASN A 88 12.54 -22.06 11.88
CA ASN A 88 11.33 -21.92 12.70
C ASN A 88 11.26 -20.60 13.50
N ARG A 89 12.30 -19.77 13.50
CA ARG A 89 12.28 -18.43 14.10
C ARG A 89 11.74 -17.39 13.13
N ARG A 90 11.71 -17.70 11.86
CA ARG A 90 11.18 -16.82 10.80
C ARG A 90 9.82 -17.32 10.37
N TYR A 91 8.88 -16.41 10.38
CA TYR A 91 7.52 -16.66 9.89
C TYR A 91 7.05 -15.47 9.08
N ASN A 92 6.22 -15.75 8.12
CA ASN A 92 5.38 -14.79 7.45
C ASN A 92 3.98 -14.86 8.04
N LEU A 93 3.13 -13.95 7.62
CA LEU A 93 1.75 -13.83 8.08
C LEU A 93 0.81 -14.08 6.92
N SER A 94 -0.19 -14.89 7.13
CA SER A 94 -1.30 -15.12 6.22
C SER A 94 -2.63 -14.81 6.91
N LEU A 95 -3.66 -14.54 6.09
CA LEU A 95 -5.01 -14.41 6.61
C LEU A 95 -5.59 -15.78 6.91
N THR A 96 -6.30 -15.90 8.02
CA THR A 96 -7.22 -17.00 8.25
C THR A 96 -8.50 -16.81 7.40
N HIS A 97 -9.40 -17.79 7.41
CA HIS A 97 -10.73 -17.63 6.82
C HIS A 97 -11.48 -16.43 7.42
N LEU A 98 -11.45 -16.30 8.75
CA LEU A 98 -12.07 -15.17 9.46
C LEU A 98 -11.42 -13.82 9.11
N GLY A 99 -10.10 -13.81 8.94
CA GLY A 99 -9.36 -12.63 8.47
C GLY A 99 -9.75 -12.23 7.06
N THR A 100 -9.95 -13.19 6.16
CA THR A 100 -10.37 -12.94 4.78
C THR A 100 -11.78 -12.34 4.71
N GLU A 101 -12.72 -12.88 5.48
CA GLU A 101 -14.07 -12.32 5.60
C GLU A 101 -14.04 -10.89 6.15
N LEU A 102 -13.22 -10.63 7.16
CA LEU A 102 -13.06 -9.29 7.71
C LEU A 102 -12.50 -8.32 6.66
N VAL A 103 -11.46 -8.70 5.93
CA VAL A 103 -10.84 -7.86 4.89
C VAL A 103 -11.85 -7.46 3.81
N SER A 104 -12.74 -8.35 3.40
CA SER A 104 -13.77 -8.03 2.39
C SER A 104 -14.67 -6.87 2.83
N ASN A 105 -14.93 -6.75 4.14
CA ASN A 105 -15.71 -5.64 4.72
C ASN A 105 -14.86 -4.38 4.97
N LEU A 106 -13.56 -4.55 5.19
CA LEU A 106 -12.64 -3.44 5.47
C LEU A 106 -12.24 -2.70 4.18
N SER A 107 -12.10 -3.38 3.06
CA SER A 107 -11.63 -2.78 1.79
C SER A 107 -12.52 -1.62 1.30
N ALA A 108 -13.78 -1.58 1.70
CA ALA A 108 -14.71 -0.52 1.37
C ALA A 108 -14.54 0.79 2.19
N TYR A 109 -13.48 0.94 3.02
CA TYR A 109 -13.32 2.16 3.81
C TYR A 109 -13.06 3.41 2.97
N ALA A 110 -12.44 3.27 1.81
CA ALA A 110 -12.11 4.35 0.91
C ALA A 110 -13.19 4.64 -0.17
N THR A 111 -14.30 3.90 -0.17
CA THR A 111 -15.39 4.07 -1.15
C THR A 111 -15.84 5.53 -1.34
N PRO A 112 -15.99 6.36 -0.27
CA PRO A 112 -16.35 7.77 -0.48
C PRO A 112 -15.35 8.55 -1.34
N PHE A 113 -14.05 8.21 -1.30
CA PHE A 113 -13.05 8.81 -2.17
C PHE A 113 -13.19 8.31 -3.62
N GLU A 114 -13.47 7.03 -3.81
CA GLU A 114 -13.65 6.43 -5.14
C GLU A 114 -14.88 7.02 -5.84
N GLU A 115 -15.98 7.20 -5.11
CA GLU A 115 -17.21 7.83 -5.60
C GLU A 115 -16.95 9.26 -6.07
N GLU A 116 -16.30 10.09 -5.26
CA GLU A 116 -15.97 11.47 -5.62
C GLU A 116 -14.98 11.52 -6.80
N LEU A 117 -13.94 10.68 -6.80
CA LEU A 117 -12.98 10.60 -7.90
C LEU A 117 -13.67 10.22 -9.22
N SER A 118 -14.70 9.37 -9.18
CA SER A 118 -15.43 8.96 -10.39
C SER A 118 -16.15 10.10 -11.09
N SER A 119 -16.39 11.21 -10.40
CA SER A 119 -17.06 12.42 -10.95
C SER A 119 -16.12 13.29 -11.79
N PHE A 120 -14.80 13.13 -11.67
CA PHE A 120 -13.82 13.93 -12.40
C PHE A 120 -13.59 13.41 -13.83
N LYS A 121 -13.14 14.30 -14.72
CA LYS A 121 -12.78 13.91 -16.08
C LYS A 121 -11.53 13.04 -16.09
N LYS A 122 -11.46 12.14 -17.05
CA LYS A 122 -10.37 11.18 -17.18
C LYS A 122 -8.98 11.84 -17.34
N GLU A 123 -8.95 13.00 -18.00
CA GLU A 123 -7.74 13.80 -18.21
C GLU A 123 -7.22 14.40 -16.89
N GLU A 124 -8.15 14.86 -16.04
CA GLU A 124 -7.82 15.41 -14.71
C GLU A 124 -7.26 14.31 -13.82
N LEU A 125 -7.93 13.15 -13.75
CA LEU A 125 -7.48 11.99 -12.99
C LEU A 125 -6.10 11.50 -13.47
N SER A 126 -5.87 11.47 -14.80
CA SER A 126 -4.60 11.09 -15.38
C SER A 126 -3.47 12.04 -14.95
N THR A 127 -3.74 13.35 -14.94
CA THR A 127 -2.77 14.37 -14.53
C THR A 127 -2.42 14.24 -13.04
N VAL A 128 -3.44 14.04 -12.20
CA VAL A 128 -3.26 13.81 -10.75
C VAL A 128 -2.43 12.54 -10.52
N TYR A 129 -2.78 11.44 -11.18
CA TYR A 129 -2.08 10.16 -11.03
C TYR A 129 -0.60 10.26 -11.43
N ASP A 130 -0.30 10.88 -12.59
CA ASP A 130 1.08 11.09 -13.06
C ASP A 130 1.88 11.96 -12.09
N THR A 131 1.27 13.02 -11.55
CA THR A 131 1.91 13.92 -10.58
C THR A 131 2.23 13.20 -9.26
N LEU A 132 1.26 12.45 -8.73
CA LEU A 132 1.45 11.66 -7.51
C LEU A 132 2.52 10.57 -7.69
N THR A 133 2.49 9.87 -8.82
CA THR A 133 3.48 8.83 -9.15
C THR A 133 4.91 9.40 -9.15
N LYS A 134 5.11 10.55 -9.80
CA LYS A 134 6.41 11.24 -9.82
C LYS A 134 6.84 11.71 -8.44
N LEU A 135 5.92 12.31 -7.68
CA LEU A 135 6.21 12.80 -6.33
C LEU A 135 6.65 11.66 -5.40
N ILE A 136 5.89 10.56 -5.39
CA ILE A 136 6.20 9.37 -4.59
C ILE A 136 7.56 8.78 -4.98
N PHE A 137 7.82 8.66 -6.29
CA PHE A 137 9.12 8.20 -6.78
C PHE A 137 10.27 9.08 -6.32
N GLN A 138 10.14 10.41 -6.42
CA GLN A 138 11.17 11.35 -5.97
C GLN A 138 11.40 11.30 -4.46
N LEU A 139 10.35 11.15 -3.67
CA LEU A 139 10.45 10.99 -2.21
C LEU A 139 11.14 9.68 -1.83
N ASN A 140 10.90 8.61 -2.57
CA ASN A 140 11.61 7.34 -2.40
C ASN A 140 13.10 7.48 -2.75
N GLN A 141 13.48 8.19 -3.83
CA GLN A 141 14.89 8.43 -4.17
C GLN A 141 15.65 9.25 -3.10
N ARG A 142 14.93 9.92 -2.20
CA ARG A 142 15.49 10.66 -1.06
C ARG A 142 15.38 9.90 0.27
N ASP A 143 15.06 8.61 0.24
CA ASP A 143 14.86 7.74 1.42
C ASP A 143 13.78 8.25 2.42
N ILE A 144 12.90 9.17 1.98
CA ILE A 144 11.77 9.64 2.78
C ILE A 144 10.67 8.56 2.79
N ILE A 145 10.41 7.92 1.65
CA ILE A 145 9.60 6.71 1.52
C ILE A 145 10.57 5.53 1.43
N GLN A 146 10.56 4.64 2.42
CA GLN A 146 11.54 3.55 2.53
C GLN A 146 11.23 2.38 1.59
N VAL A 147 9.96 2.12 1.35
CA VAL A 147 9.50 1.00 0.51
C VAL A 147 8.66 1.54 -0.62
N GLN A 148 9.01 1.16 -1.84
CA GLN A 148 8.27 1.54 -3.03
C GLN A 148 8.33 0.41 -4.07
N ARG A 149 7.17 -0.12 -4.46
CA ARG A 149 7.02 -1.20 -5.44
C ARG A 149 6.48 -0.66 -6.77
N THR A 150 7.01 0.47 -7.21
CA THR A 150 6.63 1.08 -8.50
C THR A 150 7.31 0.38 -9.68
N CYS A 151 6.67 0.43 -10.83
CA CYS A 151 7.27 -0.05 -12.08
C CYS A 151 8.66 0.54 -12.32
N PHE A 152 8.90 1.81 -11.98
CA PHE A 152 10.16 2.51 -12.24
C PHE A 152 11.39 1.94 -11.51
N ASN A 153 11.21 1.15 -10.46
CA ASN A 153 12.27 0.48 -9.69
C ASN A 153 12.23 -1.04 -9.86
N CYS A 154 11.45 -1.54 -10.84
CA CYS A 154 11.23 -2.96 -11.03
C CYS A 154 12.17 -3.53 -12.11
N LYS A 155 12.78 -4.70 -11.85
CA LYS A 155 13.64 -5.39 -12.82
C LYS A 155 12.94 -5.76 -14.13
N HIS A 156 11.61 -5.86 -14.10
CA HIS A 156 10.80 -6.15 -15.29
C HIS A 156 10.45 -4.92 -16.11
N TYR A 157 10.83 -3.73 -15.64
CA TYR A 157 10.51 -2.51 -16.34
C TYR A 157 11.60 -2.18 -17.37
N SER A 158 11.16 -1.76 -18.55
CA SER A 158 12.02 -1.17 -19.60
C SER A 158 11.39 0.12 -20.10
N GLY A 159 12.20 1.16 -20.32
CA GLY A 159 11.73 2.42 -20.85
C GLY A 159 12.53 3.62 -20.33
N ASP A 160 12.18 4.80 -20.83
CA ASP A 160 12.86 6.08 -20.49
C ASP A 160 12.23 6.79 -19.28
N LYS A 161 11.26 6.16 -18.59
CA LYS A 161 10.50 6.71 -17.46
C LYS A 161 9.71 7.99 -17.77
N LYS A 162 9.64 8.41 -19.05
CA LYS A 162 8.96 9.63 -19.50
C LYS A 162 7.87 9.34 -20.54
N ASN A 163 8.25 8.69 -21.63
CA ASN A 163 7.39 8.52 -22.79
C ASN A 163 7.15 7.06 -23.17
N SER A 164 8.15 6.20 -22.97
CA SER A 164 8.07 4.79 -23.30
C SER A 164 8.13 3.94 -22.02
N HIS A 165 7.19 3.05 -21.87
CA HIS A 165 7.08 2.16 -20.73
C HIS A 165 6.74 0.76 -21.22
N TYR A 166 7.49 -0.24 -20.79
CA TYR A 166 7.27 -1.63 -21.14
C TYR A 166 7.47 -2.54 -19.93
N CYS A 167 6.62 -3.54 -19.77
CA CYS A 167 6.77 -4.55 -18.75
C CYS A 167 7.19 -5.88 -19.37
N ASN A 168 8.42 -6.32 -19.12
CA ASN A 168 8.97 -7.58 -19.62
C ASN A 168 8.24 -8.81 -19.07
N LEU A 169 7.66 -8.72 -17.86
CA LEU A 169 6.87 -9.80 -17.27
C LEU A 169 5.54 -9.98 -18.01
N LEU A 170 4.83 -8.88 -18.28
CA LEU A 170 3.55 -8.88 -19.00
C LEU A 170 3.75 -8.94 -20.51
N LYS A 171 4.97 -8.73 -20.99
CA LYS A 171 5.32 -8.63 -22.44
C LYS A 171 4.45 -7.62 -23.16
N SER A 172 4.21 -6.46 -22.55
CA SER A 172 3.33 -5.42 -23.10
C SER A 172 3.86 -4.01 -22.85
N GLU A 173 3.54 -3.10 -23.77
CA GLU A 173 3.68 -1.67 -23.53
C GLU A 173 2.68 -1.25 -22.44
N LEU A 174 3.10 -0.31 -21.61
CA LEU A 174 2.28 0.27 -20.56
C LEU A 174 1.98 1.73 -20.90
N LYS A 175 0.72 2.11 -20.80
CA LYS A 175 0.34 3.53 -20.78
C LYS A 175 0.75 4.16 -19.45
N LYS A 176 0.88 5.47 -19.39
CA LYS A 176 1.20 6.18 -18.15
C LYS A 176 0.27 5.82 -16.98
N GLN A 177 -1.00 5.62 -17.26
CA GLN A 177 -2.03 5.22 -16.28
C GLN A 177 -1.91 3.77 -15.82
N GLU A 178 -1.14 2.93 -16.53
CA GLU A 178 -0.90 1.52 -16.20
C GLU A 178 0.40 1.33 -15.41
N ILE A 179 1.17 2.40 -15.19
CA ILE A 179 2.32 2.41 -14.27
C ILE A 179 1.78 2.20 -12.86
N ARG A 180 2.16 1.11 -12.23
CA ARG A 180 1.69 0.77 -10.89
C ARG A 180 2.52 1.49 -9.83
N LEU A 181 1.83 2.11 -8.86
CA LEU A 181 2.45 2.66 -7.65
C LEU A 181 2.82 1.55 -6.67
N ASP A 182 2.03 0.49 -6.67
CA ASP A 182 2.24 -0.73 -5.89
C ASP A 182 1.93 -1.95 -6.76
N CYS A 183 2.94 -2.76 -7.03
CA CYS A 183 2.83 -3.91 -7.92
C CYS A 183 3.12 -5.20 -7.15
N ASN A 184 2.15 -6.13 -7.13
CA ASN A 184 2.31 -7.43 -6.48
C ASN A 184 3.42 -8.27 -7.10
N GLU A 185 3.74 -8.05 -8.39
CA GLU A 185 4.81 -8.76 -9.10
C GLU A 185 6.13 -7.99 -9.10
N PHE A 186 6.24 -6.98 -8.22
CA PHE A 186 7.45 -6.18 -8.12
C PHE A 186 8.63 -7.03 -7.69
N GLU A 187 9.72 -6.92 -8.45
CA GLU A 187 11.02 -7.43 -8.06
C GLU A 187 12.04 -6.28 -8.22
N LYS A 188 12.81 -6.05 -7.17
CA LYS A 188 13.79 -4.97 -7.16
C LYS A 188 14.89 -5.23 -8.18
N GLU A 189 15.31 -4.18 -8.88
CA GLU A 189 16.47 -4.17 -9.76
C GLU A 189 17.76 -4.48 -9.01
#